data_1f82da13b9831f4c4866672cd4ac2188
#
_entry.id   1f82da13b9831f4c4866672cd4ac2188
#
_cell.length_a   1.000
_cell.length_b   1.000
_cell.length_c   1.000
_cell.angle_alpha   90.00
_cell.angle_beta   90.00
_cell.angle_gamma   90.00
#
_symmetry.space_group_name_H-M   'P 1'
#
loop_
_entity.id
_entity.type
_entity.pdbx_description
1 polymer ?
#
loop_
_entity_poly.entity_id
_entity_poly.type
_entity_poly.pdbx_seq_one_letter_code
_entity_poly.pdbx_strand_id
1 'polypeptide(L)'
;MPKLEGTDPGRRISLREDFVIMALAVILVVITSVSLMLGKFPIEPHEAICMLLGQVFPIDQFWTNQQQTLFFNVRLPRILLALMVGCCLAAAGAAFQGTFQNPLVSPDILGASQGAALGAAIAILLGASAFATSLFAFCFAIATVFLVLLISSRAKGNRILVVVLAGVMVSSLFQAGVSFTKLIADPTDQLPAITYWLMGSLTSAKMSDVTLVAAPMIIGCVVLFAMRWCINILTMGDDEAATMGVNAKRMRVVVLLAAALVTASSVAVSGMVGWVGLVIPHLCRMLVGCDYRKLLPASMLMGASFLLLVDDIARLVATSEIPIGILTAFVGAPFFLYLITRERKI
;
A
#
# COMPACT_ATOMS: atom_id res chain seq x y z
N MET A 1 -23.28 51.41 1.63
CA MET A 1 -22.03 50.66 1.75
C MET A 1 -22.36 49.19 1.69
N PRO A 2 -22.02 48.46 0.66
CA PRO A 2 -22.26 47.03 0.59
C PRO A 2 -21.28 46.32 1.56
N LYS A 3 -21.83 45.52 2.47
CA LYS A 3 -21.07 44.62 3.32
C LYS A 3 -20.30 43.64 2.41
N LEU A 4 -18.98 43.72 2.40
CA LEU A 4 -18.11 42.69 1.86
C LEU A 4 -18.42 41.40 2.62
N GLU A 5 -19.02 40.43 1.94
CA GLU A 5 -19.21 39.07 2.44
C GLU A 5 -17.85 38.52 2.83
N GLY A 6 -17.60 38.51 4.14
CA GLY A 6 -16.45 37.84 4.72
C GLY A 6 -16.59 36.34 4.48
N THR A 7 -15.87 35.82 3.50
CA THR A 7 -15.78 34.39 3.30
C THR A 7 -15.19 33.77 4.57
N ASP A 8 -16.01 32.95 5.24
CA ASP A 8 -15.66 32.21 6.45
C ASP A 8 -14.29 31.50 6.25
N PRO A 9 -13.29 31.74 7.14
CA PRO A 9 -11.98 31.11 7.06
C PRO A 9 -12.04 29.58 6.98
N GLY A 10 -13.00 28.97 7.67
CA GLY A 10 -13.24 27.52 7.64
C GLY A 10 -13.65 27.02 6.24
N ARG A 11 -14.48 27.79 5.52
CA ARG A 11 -14.90 27.45 4.16
C ARG A 11 -13.75 27.56 3.14
N ARG A 12 -12.83 28.52 3.31
CA ARG A 12 -11.64 28.66 2.46
C ARG A 12 -10.66 27.50 2.64
N ILE A 13 -10.45 27.04 3.88
CA ILE A 13 -9.60 25.89 4.17
C ILE A 13 -10.17 24.62 3.53
N SER A 14 -11.46 24.34 3.73
CA SER A 14 -12.14 23.19 3.13
C SER A 14 -12.07 23.18 1.59
N LEU A 15 -12.23 24.33 0.94
CA LEU A 15 -12.12 24.45 -0.54
C LEU A 15 -10.70 24.16 -1.04
N ARG A 16 -9.66 24.56 -0.29
CA ARG A 16 -8.27 24.26 -0.63
C ARG A 16 -7.99 22.78 -0.52
N GLU A 17 -8.46 22.11 0.50
CA GLU A 17 -8.29 20.67 0.70
C GLU A 17 -8.98 19.86 -0.40
N ASP A 18 -10.22 20.24 -0.76
CA ASP A 18 -10.96 19.61 -1.87
C ASP A 18 -10.26 19.80 -3.21
N PHE A 19 -9.71 20.99 -3.45
CA PHE A 19 -8.90 21.26 -4.64
C PHE A 19 -7.65 20.37 -4.70
N VAL A 20 -6.94 20.17 -3.58
CA VAL A 20 -5.77 19.28 -3.51
C VAL A 20 -6.15 17.84 -3.84
N ILE A 21 -7.27 17.33 -3.29
CA ILE A 21 -7.73 15.97 -3.58
C ILE A 21 -8.08 15.83 -5.07
N MET A 22 -8.75 16.83 -5.64
CA MET A 22 -9.06 16.82 -7.07
C MET A 22 -7.79 16.88 -7.93
N ALA A 23 -6.81 17.69 -7.56
CA ALA A 23 -5.52 17.74 -8.24
C ALA A 23 -4.78 16.39 -8.18
N LEU A 24 -4.78 15.72 -7.01
CA LEU A 24 -4.21 14.38 -6.87
C LEU A 24 -4.94 13.34 -7.75
N ALA A 25 -6.26 13.43 -7.88
CA ALA A 25 -7.01 12.55 -8.77
C ALA A 25 -6.66 12.79 -10.25
N VAL A 26 -6.52 14.05 -10.66
CA VAL A 26 -6.08 14.40 -12.03
C VAL A 26 -4.66 13.90 -12.28
N ILE A 27 -3.73 14.12 -11.34
CA ILE A 27 -2.35 13.63 -11.40
C ILE A 27 -2.34 12.10 -11.56
N LEU A 28 -3.13 11.37 -10.78
CA LEU A 28 -3.25 9.93 -10.88
C LEU A 28 -3.68 9.49 -12.29
N VAL A 29 -4.71 10.13 -12.85
CA VAL A 29 -5.19 9.82 -14.21
C VAL A 29 -4.08 10.09 -15.24
N VAL A 30 -3.38 11.23 -15.15
CA VAL A 30 -2.28 11.58 -16.06
C VAL A 30 -1.15 10.57 -15.96
N ILE A 31 -0.68 10.24 -14.75
CA ILE A 31 0.40 9.26 -14.55
C ILE A 31 -0.02 7.89 -15.09
N THR A 32 -1.25 7.44 -14.82
CA THR A 32 -1.75 6.17 -15.33
C THR A 32 -1.79 6.14 -16.86
N SER A 33 -2.27 7.21 -17.48
CA SER A 33 -2.30 7.34 -18.94
C SER A 33 -0.90 7.31 -19.55
N VAL A 34 0.04 8.02 -18.94
CA VAL A 34 1.44 8.04 -19.37
C VAL A 34 2.09 6.67 -19.18
N SER A 35 1.86 6.01 -18.03
CA SER A 35 2.40 4.68 -17.73
C SER A 35 1.93 3.60 -18.70
N LEU A 36 0.68 3.69 -19.20
CA LEU A 36 0.16 2.78 -20.23
C LEU A 36 0.94 2.87 -21.55
N MET A 37 1.50 4.04 -21.86
CA MET A 37 2.29 4.30 -23.07
C MET A 37 3.77 3.96 -22.87
N LEU A 38 4.31 4.22 -21.66
CA LEU A 38 5.71 4.01 -21.34
C LEU A 38 6.06 2.52 -21.30
N GLY A 39 7.20 2.15 -21.89
CA GLY A 39 7.75 0.80 -21.81
C GLY A 39 8.83 0.57 -22.87
N LYS A 40 9.60 -0.51 -22.72
CA LYS A 40 10.67 -0.91 -23.65
C LYS A 40 10.15 -1.19 -25.08
N PHE A 41 8.87 -1.48 -25.21
CA PHE A 41 8.19 -1.68 -26.50
C PHE A 41 7.16 -0.55 -26.70
N PRO A 42 7.33 0.34 -27.68
CA PRO A 42 6.43 1.48 -27.85
C PRO A 42 5.02 1.02 -28.23
N ILE A 43 4.02 1.58 -27.54
CA ILE A 43 2.60 1.49 -27.91
C ILE A 43 2.12 2.94 -28.01
N GLU A 44 1.56 3.30 -29.15
CA GLU A 44 1.06 4.64 -29.34
C GLU A 44 -0.19 4.94 -28.49
N PRO A 45 -0.41 6.20 -28.08
CA PRO A 45 -1.55 6.56 -27.24
C PRO A 45 -2.90 6.11 -27.80
N HIS A 46 -3.09 6.27 -29.10
CA HIS A 46 -4.33 5.90 -29.76
C HIS A 46 -4.52 4.36 -29.79
N GLU A 47 -3.43 3.57 -29.98
CA GLU A 47 -3.47 2.12 -29.92
C GLU A 47 -3.91 1.64 -28.52
N ALA A 48 -3.31 2.19 -27.46
CA ALA A 48 -3.67 1.82 -26.08
C ALA A 48 -5.14 2.10 -25.76
N ILE A 49 -5.65 3.26 -26.18
CA ILE A 49 -7.07 3.63 -26.00
C ILE A 49 -7.98 2.69 -26.81
N CYS A 50 -7.65 2.45 -28.08
CA CYS A 50 -8.44 1.57 -28.94
C CYS A 50 -8.41 0.11 -28.47
N MET A 51 -7.28 -0.39 -27.93
CA MET A 51 -7.21 -1.72 -27.29
C MET A 51 -8.17 -1.83 -26.10
N LEU A 52 -8.23 -0.81 -25.22
CA LEU A 52 -9.17 -0.80 -24.09
C LEU A 52 -10.62 -0.72 -24.54
N LEU A 53 -10.93 0.19 -25.47
CA LEU A 53 -12.27 0.36 -25.98
C LEU A 53 -12.73 -0.83 -26.82
N GLY A 54 -11.82 -1.50 -27.51
CA GLY A 54 -12.08 -2.70 -28.31
C GLY A 54 -12.55 -3.92 -27.51
N GLN A 55 -12.41 -3.90 -26.17
CA GLN A 55 -13.03 -4.91 -25.30
C GLN A 55 -14.56 -4.74 -25.16
N VAL A 56 -15.08 -3.55 -25.42
CA VAL A 56 -16.50 -3.20 -25.26
C VAL A 56 -17.16 -2.86 -26.59
N PHE A 57 -16.43 -2.24 -27.50
CA PHE A 57 -16.91 -1.81 -28.79
C PHE A 57 -16.23 -2.58 -29.92
N PRO A 58 -16.93 -2.92 -31.04
CA PRO A 58 -16.31 -3.55 -32.19
C PRO A 58 -15.43 -2.53 -32.94
N ILE A 59 -14.12 -2.55 -32.63
CA ILE A 59 -13.11 -1.71 -33.29
C ILE A 59 -12.23 -2.62 -34.12
N ASP A 60 -12.04 -2.30 -35.40
CA ASP A 60 -11.17 -3.03 -36.31
C ASP A 60 -9.72 -2.97 -35.78
N GLN A 61 -9.09 -4.13 -35.66
CA GLN A 61 -7.73 -4.24 -35.12
C GLN A 61 -6.72 -3.71 -36.13
N PHE A 62 -6.07 -2.59 -35.81
CA PHE A 62 -4.95 -2.02 -36.59
C PHE A 62 -3.59 -2.18 -35.89
N TRP A 63 -3.59 -2.62 -34.61
CA TRP A 63 -2.42 -2.96 -33.83
C TRP A 63 -2.01 -4.43 -34.02
N THR A 64 -0.76 -4.75 -33.70
CA THR A 64 -0.24 -6.12 -33.82
C THR A 64 -0.71 -7.00 -32.68
N ASN A 65 -0.81 -8.32 -32.90
CA ASN A 65 -1.12 -9.30 -31.85
C ASN A 65 -0.07 -9.27 -30.71
N GLN A 66 1.18 -8.92 -31.03
CA GLN A 66 2.24 -8.79 -30.05
C GLN A 66 2.00 -7.59 -29.12
N GLN A 67 1.61 -6.44 -29.66
CA GLN A 67 1.24 -5.25 -28.87
C GLN A 67 0.05 -5.56 -27.96
N GLN A 68 -0.97 -6.23 -28.47
CA GLN A 68 -2.15 -6.63 -27.68
C GLN A 68 -1.77 -7.56 -26.53
N THR A 69 -0.97 -8.58 -26.79
CA THR A 69 -0.51 -9.52 -25.78
C THR A 69 0.32 -8.83 -24.70
N LEU A 70 1.25 -7.96 -25.10
CA LEU A 70 2.05 -7.17 -24.18
C LEU A 70 1.20 -6.24 -23.31
N PHE A 71 0.21 -5.58 -23.92
CA PHE A 71 -0.66 -4.64 -23.24
C PHE A 71 -1.51 -5.32 -22.16
N PHE A 72 -2.25 -6.37 -22.53
CA PHE A 72 -3.19 -7.04 -21.62
C PHE A 72 -2.53 -8.00 -20.62
N ASN A 73 -1.44 -8.66 -21.01
CA ASN A 73 -0.84 -9.71 -20.17
C ASN A 73 0.36 -9.21 -19.33
N VAL A 74 0.95 -8.06 -19.68
CA VAL A 74 2.11 -7.53 -18.96
C VAL A 74 1.83 -6.14 -18.40
N ARG A 75 1.48 -5.14 -19.24
CA ARG A 75 1.33 -3.76 -18.79
C ARG A 75 0.13 -3.54 -17.89
N LEU A 76 -1.04 -3.92 -18.35
CA LEU A 76 -2.28 -3.66 -17.64
C LEU A 76 -2.31 -4.29 -16.23
N PRO A 77 -1.97 -5.59 -16.05
CA PRO A 77 -1.91 -6.18 -14.71
C PRO A 77 -0.92 -5.48 -13.80
N ARG A 78 0.26 -5.12 -14.31
CA ARG A 78 1.32 -4.47 -13.56
C ARG A 78 0.89 -3.07 -13.08
N ILE A 79 0.31 -2.25 -13.96
CA ILE A 79 -0.20 -0.92 -13.63
C ILE A 79 -1.32 -1.03 -12.59
N LEU A 80 -2.27 -1.96 -12.79
CA LEU A 80 -3.35 -2.19 -11.82
C LEU A 80 -2.81 -2.57 -10.44
N LEU A 81 -1.84 -3.49 -10.37
CA LEU A 81 -1.22 -3.87 -9.10
C LEU A 81 -0.45 -2.72 -8.47
N ALA A 82 0.31 -1.92 -9.25
CA ALA A 82 1.01 -0.76 -8.72
C ALA A 82 0.04 0.25 -8.09
N LEU A 83 -1.06 0.56 -8.78
CA LEU A 83 -2.12 1.45 -8.28
C LEU A 83 -2.77 0.91 -7.00
N MET A 84 -3.16 -0.37 -7.02
CA MET A 84 -3.84 -1.01 -5.90
C MET A 84 -2.94 -1.13 -4.67
N VAL A 85 -1.70 -1.60 -4.84
CA VAL A 85 -0.71 -1.76 -3.76
C VAL A 85 -0.36 -0.40 -3.15
N GLY A 86 -0.08 0.61 -3.99
CA GLY A 86 0.24 1.96 -3.52
C GLY A 86 -0.91 2.60 -2.74
N CYS A 87 -2.14 2.49 -3.25
CA CYS A 87 -3.36 2.91 -2.58
C CYS A 87 -3.52 2.23 -1.22
N CYS A 88 -3.42 0.90 -1.19
CA CYS A 88 -3.62 0.07 0.00
C CYS A 88 -2.58 0.34 1.09
N LEU A 89 -1.30 0.38 0.73
CA LEU A 89 -0.23 0.63 1.70
C LEU A 89 -0.33 2.04 2.32
N ALA A 90 -0.66 3.05 1.51
CA ALA A 90 -0.85 4.41 2.01
C ALA A 90 -2.11 4.52 2.89
N ALA A 91 -3.21 3.87 2.52
CA ALA A 91 -4.43 3.82 3.33
C ALA A 91 -4.19 3.11 4.67
N ALA A 92 -3.52 1.96 4.65
CA ALA A 92 -3.14 1.23 5.86
C ALA A 92 -2.24 2.08 6.75
N GLY A 93 -1.22 2.73 6.18
CA GLY A 93 -0.33 3.62 6.90
C GLY A 93 -1.07 4.76 7.61
N ALA A 94 -1.94 5.47 6.89
CA ALA A 94 -2.76 6.51 7.48
C ALA A 94 -3.64 5.98 8.62
N ALA A 95 -4.30 4.83 8.41
CA ALA A 95 -5.16 4.20 9.41
C ALA A 95 -4.39 3.77 10.67
N PHE A 96 -3.20 3.16 10.51
CA PHE A 96 -2.35 2.80 11.65
C PHE A 96 -1.87 4.02 12.41
N GLN A 97 -1.38 5.06 11.71
CA GLN A 97 -0.92 6.30 12.34
C GLN A 97 -2.01 6.96 13.19
N GLY A 98 -3.26 7.01 12.68
CA GLY A 98 -4.39 7.52 13.44
C GLY A 98 -4.78 6.64 14.63
N THR A 99 -4.85 5.35 14.42
CA THR A 99 -5.25 4.39 15.45
C THR A 99 -4.26 4.29 16.62
N PHE A 100 -2.96 4.40 16.31
CA PHE A 100 -1.88 4.38 17.31
C PHE A 100 -1.48 5.77 17.81
N GLN A 101 -2.11 6.84 17.32
CA GLN A 101 -1.80 8.24 17.67
C GLN A 101 -0.30 8.55 17.51
N ASN A 102 0.34 7.93 16.52
CA ASN A 102 1.75 8.07 16.28
C ASN A 102 2.02 8.14 14.76
N PRO A 103 2.53 9.28 14.26
CA PRO A 103 2.79 9.47 12.84
C PRO A 103 3.93 8.61 12.28
N LEU A 104 4.72 7.96 13.15
CA LEU A 104 5.86 7.13 12.79
C LEU A 104 5.52 5.65 12.65
N VAL A 105 4.26 5.28 12.84
CA VAL A 105 3.81 3.89 12.71
C VAL A 105 3.71 3.50 11.24
N SER A 106 4.31 2.37 10.91
CA SER A 106 4.24 1.71 9.60
C SER A 106 3.18 0.62 9.59
N PRO A 107 2.60 0.28 8.43
CA PRO A 107 1.70 -0.88 8.27
C PRO A 107 2.29 -2.20 8.76
N ASP A 108 3.62 -2.32 8.80
CA ASP A 108 4.34 -3.53 9.18
C ASP A 108 4.36 -3.80 10.69
N ILE A 109 3.85 -2.89 11.51
CA ILE A 109 3.93 -3.00 12.98
C ILE A 109 3.21 -4.26 13.52
N LEU A 110 2.26 -4.81 12.78
CA LEU A 110 1.60 -6.08 13.11
C LEU A 110 2.32 -7.30 12.53
N GLY A 111 3.47 -7.12 11.87
CA GLY A 111 4.28 -8.21 11.33
C GLY A 111 3.71 -8.86 10.06
N ALA A 112 2.71 -8.27 9.40
CA ALA A 112 2.09 -8.84 8.21
C ALA A 112 3.11 -9.12 7.09
N SER A 113 4.05 -8.20 6.86
CA SER A 113 5.11 -8.37 5.85
C SER A 113 6.07 -9.50 6.18
N GLN A 114 6.43 -9.68 7.46
CA GLN A 114 7.30 -10.78 7.88
C GLN A 114 6.58 -12.14 7.80
N GLY A 115 5.28 -12.15 8.09
CA GLY A 115 4.44 -13.32 7.84
C GLY A 115 4.39 -13.69 6.37
N ALA A 116 4.12 -12.73 5.50
CA ALA A 116 4.14 -12.93 4.05
C ALA A 116 5.49 -13.44 3.55
N ALA A 117 6.59 -12.85 4.06
CA ALA A 117 7.96 -13.25 3.72
C ALA A 117 8.25 -14.72 4.06
N LEU A 118 7.84 -15.17 5.25
CA LEU A 118 8.01 -16.56 5.66
C LEU A 118 7.13 -17.49 4.80
N GLY A 119 5.87 -17.12 4.56
CA GLY A 119 4.97 -17.90 3.72
C GLY A 119 5.50 -18.07 2.28
N ALA A 120 5.96 -16.97 1.68
CA ALA A 120 6.58 -17.01 0.35
C ALA A 120 7.88 -17.85 0.33
N ALA A 121 8.75 -17.67 1.33
CA ALA A 121 10.00 -18.42 1.42
C ALA A 121 9.74 -19.94 1.52
N ILE A 122 8.77 -20.35 2.33
CA ILE A 122 8.35 -21.77 2.44
C ILE A 122 7.78 -22.26 1.11
N ALA A 123 6.91 -21.48 0.44
CA ALA A 123 6.33 -21.88 -0.84
C ALA A 123 7.39 -22.05 -1.92
N ILE A 124 8.37 -21.15 -2.02
CA ILE A 124 9.50 -21.24 -2.96
C ILE A 124 10.37 -22.46 -2.64
N LEU A 125 10.65 -22.71 -1.35
CA LEU A 125 11.42 -23.88 -0.91
C LEU A 125 10.74 -25.20 -1.31
N LEU A 126 9.40 -25.24 -1.31
CA LEU A 126 8.59 -26.37 -1.73
C LEU A 126 8.41 -26.46 -3.27
N GLY A 127 9.02 -25.58 -4.05
CA GLY A 127 8.87 -25.52 -5.50
C GLY A 127 7.47 -25.13 -5.99
N ALA A 128 6.73 -24.36 -5.20
CA ALA A 128 5.38 -23.94 -5.54
C ALA A 128 5.35 -22.96 -6.73
N SER A 129 4.23 -22.93 -7.44
CA SER A 129 4.01 -21.95 -8.51
C SER A 129 3.94 -20.51 -7.98
N ALA A 130 4.14 -19.50 -8.83
CA ALA A 130 4.05 -18.10 -8.45
C ALA A 130 2.72 -17.75 -7.78
N PHE A 131 1.59 -18.25 -8.31
CA PHE A 131 0.26 -18.05 -7.70
C PHE A 131 0.17 -18.69 -6.30
N ALA A 132 0.68 -19.91 -6.14
CA ALA A 132 0.71 -20.56 -4.83
C ALA A 132 1.61 -19.79 -3.83
N THR A 133 2.73 -19.26 -4.30
CA THR A 133 3.62 -18.41 -3.48
C THR A 133 2.89 -17.16 -2.97
N SER A 134 2.15 -16.46 -3.83
CA SER A 134 1.32 -15.32 -3.41
C SER A 134 0.22 -15.73 -2.43
N LEU A 135 -0.43 -16.88 -2.65
CA LEU A 135 -1.45 -17.40 -1.73
C LEU A 135 -0.87 -17.76 -0.35
N PHE A 136 0.29 -18.42 -0.31
CA PHE A 136 0.99 -18.73 0.95
C PHE A 136 1.39 -17.44 1.67
N ALA A 137 1.97 -16.47 0.94
CA ALA A 137 2.30 -15.17 1.51
C ALA A 137 1.09 -14.49 2.14
N PHE A 138 -0.04 -14.46 1.44
CA PHE A 138 -1.29 -13.90 1.94
C PHE A 138 -1.79 -14.62 3.20
N CYS A 139 -1.88 -15.94 3.17
CA CYS A 139 -2.35 -16.73 4.30
C CYS A 139 -1.48 -16.55 5.55
N PHE A 140 -0.15 -16.57 5.38
CA PHE A 140 0.80 -16.37 6.47
C PHE A 140 0.74 -14.95 7.02
N ALA A 141 0.58 -13.93 6.17
CA ALA A 141 0.39 -12.55 6.61
C ALA A 141 -0.85 -12.40 7.49
N ILE A 142 -1.99 -12.93 7.05
CA ILE A 142 -3.24 -12.91 7.83
C ILE A 142 -3.10 -13.69 9.12
N ALA A 143 -2.50 -14.89 9.08
CA ALA A 143 -2.26 -15.71 10.27
C ALA A 143 -1.37 -14.97 11.28
N THR A 144 -0.36 -14.24 10.83
CA THR A 144 0.51 -13.42 11.67
C THR A 144 -0.27 -12.33 12.40
N VAL A 145 -1.08 -11.57 11.67
CA VAL A 145 -1.91 -10.52 12.26
C VAL A 145 -2.88 -11.11 13.27
N PHE A 146 -3.52 -12.23 12.94
CA PHE A 146 -4.43 -12.92 13.87
C PHE A 146 -3.68 -13.38 15.13
N LEU A 147 -2.48 -13.94 14.99
CA LEU A 147 -1.63 -14.36 16.11
C LEU A 147 -1.27 -13.17 17.01
N VAL A 148 -0.86 -12.04 16.44
CA VAL A 148 -0.54 -10.81 17.19
C VAL A 148 -1.75 -10.30 17.95
N LEU A 149 -2.93 -10.25 17.32
CA LEU A 149 -4.17 -9.84 17.97
C LEU A 149 -4.60 -10.81 19.07
N LEU A 150 -4.41 -12.11 18.86
CA LEU A 150 -4.71 -13.15 19.86
C LEU A 150 -3.82 -13.00 21.11
N ILE A 151 -2.51 -12.84 20.92
CA ILE A 151 -1.55 -12.59 22.01
C ILE A 151 -1.95 -11.32 22.77
N SER A 152 -2.20 -10.24 22.02
CA SER A 152 -2.56 -8.94 22.59
C SER A 152 -3.88 -8.96 23.36
N SER A 153 -4.83 -9.80 22.97
CA SER A 153 -6.12 -9.93 23.66
C SER A 153 -6.02 -10.57 25.04
N ARG A 154 -4.98 -11.37 25.27
CA ARG A 154 -4.74 -12.09 26.53
C ARG A 154 -3.78 -11.34 27.47
N ALA A 155 -3.01 -10.39 26.98
CA ALA A 155 -2.07 -9.64 27.77
C ALA A 155 -2.77 -8.53 28.58
N LYS A 156 -2.20 -8.22 29.76
CA LYS A 156 -2.67 -7.14 30.64
C LYS A 156 -1.80 -5.91 30.40
N GLY A 157 -2.40 -4.71 30.44
CA GLY A 157 -1.67 -3.43 30.30
C GLY A 157 -2.19 -2.54 29.19
N ASN A 158 -1.37 -1.55 28.80
CA ASN A 158 -1.73 -0.65 27.71
C ASN A 158 -1.82 -1.40 26.39
N ARG A 159 -3.03 -1.42 25.82
CA ARG A 159 -3.34 -2.19 24.60
C ARG A 159 -2.48 -1.84 23.41
N ILE A 160 -2.22 -0.56 23.20
CA ILE A 160 -1.40 -0.09 22.09
C ILE A 160 0.02 -0.66 22.22
N LEU A 161 0.62 -0.51 23.40
CA LEU A 161 1.96 -1.02 23.67
C LEU A 161 2.06 -2.54 23.51
N VAL A 162 1.06 -3.27 24.02
CA VAL A 162 1.01 -4.73 23.92
C VAL A 162 0.92 -5.20 22.47
N VAL A 163 0.07 -4.56 21.64
CA VAL A 163 -0.05 -4.90 20.21
C VAL A 163 1.26 -4.66 19.48
N VAL A 164 1.92 -3.53 19.74
CA VAL A 164 3.23 -3.19 19.13
C VAL A 164 4.30 -4.19 19.54
N LEU A 165 4.43 -4.49 20.82
CA LEU A 165 5.42 -5.45 21.33
C LEU A 165 5.17 -6.87 20.77
N ALA A 166 3.91 -7.32 20.76
CA ALA A 166 3.56 -8.60 20.17
C ALA A 166 3.90 -8.67 18.69
N GLY A 167 3.64 -7.59 17.94
CA GLY A 167 4.00 -7.47 16.53
C GLY A 167 5.51 -7.58 16.31
N VAL A 168 6.31 -6.86 17.09
CA VAL A 168 7.79 -6.92 17.02
C VAL A 168 8.30 -8.33 17.33
N MET A 169 7.78 -8.97 18.39
CA MET A 169 8.21 -10.32 18.79
C MET A 169 7.88 -11.37 17.72
N VAL A 170 6.65 -11.34 17.20
CA VAL A 170 6.22 -12.27 16.14
C VAL A 170 6.99 -12.02 14.84
N SER A 171 7.22 -10.76 14.48
CA SER A 171 8.05 -10.38 13.32
C SER A 171 9.47 -10.93 13.43
N SER A 172 10.09 -10.82 14.61
CA SER A 172 11.45 -11.34 14.85
C SER A 172 11.52 -12.86 14.72
N LEU A 173 10.49 -13.57 15.24
CA LEU A 173 10.39 -15.03 15.09
C LEU A 173 10.26 -15.43 13.63
N PHE A 174 9.42 -14.74 12.86
CA PHE A 174 9.21 -15.06 11.45
C PHE A 174 10.42 -14.69 10.58
N GLN A 175 11.11 -13.61 10.93
CA GLN A 175 12.37 -13.27 10.29
C GLN A 175 13.46 -14.33 10.53
N ALA A 176 13.53 -14.91 11.75
CA ALA A 176 14.40 -16.06 12.01
C ALA A 176 13.98 -17.27 11.15
N GLY A 177 12.67 -17.52 10.96
CA GLY A 177 12.17 -18.53 10.04
C GLY A 177 12.59 -18.29 8.59
N VAL A 178 12.51 -17.05 8.08
CA VAL A 178 13.01 -16.69 6.74
C VAL A 178 14.52 -16.92 6.63
N SER A 179 15.29 -16.60 7.67
CA SER A 179 16.73 -16.84 7.69
C SER A 179 17.05 -18.33 7.64
N PHE A 180 16.27 -19.14 8.37
CA PHE A 180 16.41 -20.60 8.33
C PHE A 180 16.05 -21.19 6.96
N THR A 181 14.94 -20.73 6.33
CA THR A 181 14.60 -21.18 4.97
C THR A 181 15.69 -20.83 3.96
N LYS A 182 16.32 -19.65 4.06
CA LYS A 182 17.47 -19.28 3.22
C LYS A 182 18.69 -20.16 3.44
N LEU A 183 18.91 -20.59 4.69
CA LEU A 183 20.06 -21.44 5.04
C LEU A 183 19.98 -22.84 4.39
N ILE A 184 18.77 -23.39 4.27
CA ILE A 184 18.53 -24.73 3.72
C ILE A 184 18.14 -24.73 2.23
N ALA A 185 17.91 -23.55 1.65
CA ALA A 185 17.52 -23.39 0.25
C ALA A 185 18.68 -23.74 -0.70
N ASP A 186 18.35 -24.27 -1.86
CA ASP A 186 19.32 -24.47 -2.95
C ASP A 186 19.97 -23.13 -3.32
N PRO A 187 21.32 -23.04 -3.32
CA PRO A 187 22.04 -21.80 -3.53
C PRO A 187 21.93 -21.26 -4.98
N THR A 188 21.60 -22.12 -5.94
CA THR A 188 21.60 -21.75 -7.36
C THR A 188 20.23 -21.29 -7.87
N ASP A 189 19.13 -21.76 -7.28
CA ASP A 189 17.77 -21.49 -7.72
C ASP A 189 16.90 -20.90 -6.62
N GLN A 190 16.70 -21.60 -5.51
CA GLN A 190 15.74 -21.20 -4.46
C GLN A 190 16.19 -19.96 -3.66
N LEU A 191 17.46 -19.89 -3.28
CA LEU A 191 18.00 -18.77 -2.50
C LEU A 191 17.94 -17.44 -3.26
N PRO A 192 18.34 -17.37 -4.54
CA PRO A 192 18.11 -16.16 -5.36
C PRO A 192 16.63 -15.80 -5.49
N ALA A 193 15.75 -16.78 -5.72
CA ALA A 193 14.32 -16.56 -5.86
C ALA A 193 13.70 -15.97 -4.57
N ILE A 194 14.00 -16.55 -3.41
CA ILE A 194 13.58 -16.02 -2.09
C ILE A 194 14.11 -14.59 -1.89
N THR A 195 15.38 -14.38 -2.20
CA THR A 195 16.01 -13.07 -1.99
C THR A 195 15.39 -12.01 -2.89
N TYR A 196 15.14 -12.33 -4.17
CA TYR A 196 14.49 -11.41 -5.10
C TYR A 196 13.05 -11.10 -4.68
N TRP A 197 12.28 -12.11 -4.24
CA TRP A 197 10.92 -11.92 -3.73
C TRP A 197 10.89 -10.95 -2.52
N LEU A 198 11.85 -11.08 -1.61
CA LEU A 198 11.97 -10.21 -0.43
C LEU A 198 12.33 -8.76 -0.76
N MET A 199 12.94 -8.50 -1.92
CA MET A 199 13.24 -7.12 -2.36
C MET A 199 12.00 -6.36 -2.84
N GLY A 200 10.90 -7.07 -3.13
CA GLY A 200 9.65 -6.49 -3.65
C GLY A 200 9.73 -6.11 -5.12
N SER A 201 8.84 -6.65 -5.93
CA SER A 201 8.82 -6.41 -7.38
C SER A 201 7.43 -6.68 -7.96
N LEU A 202 7.08 -5.99 -9.06
CA LEU A 202 5.90 -6.25 -9.87
C LEU A 202 6.26 -6.83 -11.26
N THR A 203 7.49 -7.30 -11.44
CA THR A 203 8.00 -7.81 -12.74
C THR A 203 7.20 -9.00 -13.26
N SER A 204 6.78 -9.88 -12.36
CA SER A 204 6.01 -11.10 -12.69
C SER A 204 4.49 -10.92 -12.59
N ALA A 205 4.00 -9.69 -12.50
CA ALA A 205 2.58 -9.36 -12.34
C ALA A 205 1.70 -9.96 -13.45
N LYS A 206 0.65 -10.68 -13.08
CA LYS A 206 -0.32 -11.29 -13.98
C LYS A 206 -1.73 -10.88 -13.59
N MET A 207 -2.69 -11.03 -14.51
CA MET A 207 -4.10 -10.76 -14.22
C MET A 207 -4.66 -11.70 -13.13
N SER A 208 -4.12 -12.92 -12.99
CA SER A 208 -4.44 -13.82 -11.87
C SER A 208 -4.10 -13.24 -10.50
N ASP A 209 -3.01 -12.47 -10.40
CA ASP A 209 -2.60 -11.84 -9.16
C ASP A 209 -3.53 -10.67 -8.82
N VAL A 210 -3.93 -9.88 -9.85
CA VAL A 210 -4.94 -8.82 -9.70
C VAL A 210 -6.25 -9.40 -9.17
N THR A 211 -6.75 -10.49 -9.78
CA THR A 211 -8.01 -11.12 -9.37
C THR A 211 -7.95 -11.72 -7.97
N LEU A 212 -6.80 -12.28 -7.56
CA LEU A 212 -6.57 -12.82 -6.23
C LEU A 212 -6.75 -11.76 -5.14
N VAL A 213 -6.16 -10.57 -5.35
CA VAL A 213 -6.10 -9.53 -4.30
C VAL A 213 -7.16 -8.44 -4.46
N ALA A 214 -7.86 -8.35 -5.59
CA ALA A 214 -8.84 -7.29 -5.84
C ALA A 214 -9.93 -7.23 -4.78
N ALA A 215 -10.55 -8.37 -4.48
CA ALA A 215 -11.64 -8.42 -3.51
C ALA A 215 -11.19 -8.00 -2.09
N PRO A 216 -10.15 -8.59 -1.48
CA PRO A 216 -9.70 -8.19 -0.15
C PRO A 216 -9.17 -6.74 -0.10
N MET A 217 -8.50 -6.26 -1.15
CA MET A 217 -8.03 -4.87 -1.23
C MET A 217 -9.20 -3.88 -1.30
N ILE A 218 -10.17 -4.13 -2.17
CA ILE A 218 -11.37 -3.26 -2.30
C ILE A 218 -12.16 -3.26 -0.99
N ILE A 219 -12.43 -4.43 -0.42
CA ILE A 219 -13.17 -4.53 0.86
C ILE A 219 -12.45 -3.75 1.95
N GLY A 220 -11.14 -3.97 2.12
CA GLY A 220 -10.36 -3.30 3.14
C GLY A 220 -10.30 -1.78 2.93
N CYS A 221 -10.08 -1.30 1.70
CA CYS A 221 -10.10 0.13 1.38
C CYS A 221 -11.47 0.76 1.60
N VAL A 222 -12.56 0.09 1.23
CA VAL A 222 -13.94 0.58 1.47
C VAL A 222 -14.22 0.67 2.97
N VAL A 223 -13.83 -0.33 3.75
CA VAL A 223 -13.98 -0.29 5.22
C VAL A 223 -13.17 0.86 5.81
N LEU A 224 -11.91 1.03 5.44
CA LEU A 224 -11.07 2.14 5.92
C LEU A 224 -11.68 3.49 5.54
N PHE A 225 -12.15 3.64 4.31
CA PHE A 225 -12.79 4.86 3.83
C PHE A 225 -14.09 5.16 4.59
N ALA A 226 -14.92 4.16 4.88
CA ALA A 226 -16.11 4.30 5.69
C ALA A 226 -15.77 4.68 7.15
N MET A 227 -14.66 4.13 7.69
CA MET A 227 -14.21 4.39 9.05
C MET A 227 -13.40 5.69 9.23
N ARG A 228 -13.17 6.48 8.17
CA ARG A 228 -12.33 7.69 8.23
C ARG A 228 -12.75 8.70 9.29
N TRP A 229 -14.05 8.83 9.57
CA TRP A 229 -14.55 9.66 10.66
C TRP A 229 -14.24 9.04 12.04
N CYS A 230 -14.40 7.72 12.17
CA CYS A 230 -14.05 7.02 13.40
C CYS A 230 -12.54 7.11 13.70
N ILE A 231 -11.69 7.11 12.68
CA ILE A 231 -10.25 7.30 12.87
C ILE A 231 -9.96 8.67 13.46
N ASN A 232 -10.64 9.74 13.03
CA ASN A 232 -10.51 11.05 13.67
C ASN A 232 -10.82 10.99 15.16
N ILE A 233 -11.90 10.32 15.54
CA ILE A 233 -12.28 10.19 16.94
C ILE A 233 -11.22 9.40 17.72
N LEU A 234 -10.68 8.33 17.14
CA LEU A 234 -9.62 7.53 17.77
C LEU A 234 -8.34 8.35 18.02
N THR A 235 -8.08 9.40 17.24
CA THR A 235 -6.93 10.29 17.48
C THR A 235 -7.09 11.19 18.70
N MET A 236 -8.31 11.38 19.20
CA MET A 236 -8.59 12.21 20.38
C MET A 236 -8.35 11.48 21.70
N GLY A 237 -8.42 10.16 21.70
CA GLY A 237 -8.29 9.32 22.89
C GLY A 237 -9.51 8.44 23.13
N ASP A 238 -9.36 7.44 24.01
CA ASP A 238 -10.42 6.46 24.29
C ASP A 238 -11.55 7.07 25.14
N ASP A 239 -11.21 7.97 26.06
CA ASP A 239 -12.17 8.63 26.95
C ASP A 239 -13.03 9.65 26.17
N GLU A 240 -12.42 10.44 25.30
CA GLU A 240 -13.11 11.37 24.42
C GLU A 240 -14.01 10.62 23.43
N ALA A 241 -13.53 9.52 22.87
CA ALA A 241 -14.33 8.67 21.98
C ALA A 241 -15.58 8.12 22.68
N ALA A 242 -15.46 7.73 23.95
CA ALA A 242 -16.59 7.24 24.75
C ALA A 242 -17.64 8.35 25.01
N THR A 243 -17.22 9.59 25.24
CA THR A 243 -18.15 10.72 25.42
C THR A 243 -18.93 11.04 24.14
N MET A 244 -18.36 10.75 22.97
CA MET A 244 -19.01 10.88 21.66
C MET A 244 -19.87 9.65 21.27
N GLY A 245 -20.04 8.69 22.19
CA GLY A 245 -20.83 7.48 21.95
C GLY A 245 -20.14 6.42 21.09
N VAL A 246 -18.83 6.55 20.85
CA VAL A 246 -18.05 5.64 20.03
C VAL A 246 -17.32 4.60 20.89
N ASN A 247 -17.51 3.33 20.58
CA ASN A 247 -16.75 2.26 21.24
C ASN A 247 -15.34 2.17 20.59
N ALA A 248 -14.38 2.93 21.14
CA ALA A 248 -13.01 3.01 20.64
C ALA A 248 -12.36 1.62 20.46
N LYS A 249 -12.64 0.69 21.39
CA LYS A 249 -12.09 -0.68 21.34
C LYS A 249 -12.57 -1.45 20.10
N ARG A 250 -13.86 -1.40 19.77
CA ARG A 250 -14.41 -2.08 18.60
C ARG A 250 -13.94 -1.42 17.31
N MET A 251 -13.99 -0.09 17.26
CA MET A 251 -13.55 0.66 16.08
C MET A 251 -12.07 0.45 15.78
N ARG A 252 -11.22 0.44 16.81
CA ARG A 252 -9.78 0.14 16.65
C ARG A 252 -9.56 -1.24 16.05
N VAL A 253 -10.26 -2.27 16.53
CA VAL A 253 -10.13 -3.63 15.97
C VAL A 253 -10.56 -3.68 14.51
N VAL A 254 -11.68 -3.06 14.14
CA VAL A 254 -12.16 -3.02 12.75
C VAL A 254 -11.14 -2.32 11.83
N VAL A 255 -10.63 -1.16 12.25
CA VAL A 255 -9.63 -0.41 11.47
C VAL A 255 -8.34 -1.20 11.32
N LEU A 256 -7.85 -1.83 12.41
CA LEU A 256 -6.63 -2.64 12.38
C LEU A 256 -6.79 -3.87 11.48
N LEU A 257 -7.93 -4.57 11.53
CA LEU A 257 -8.19 -5.72 10.66
C LEU A 257 -8.28 -5.32 9.19
N ALA A 258 -8.97 -4.21 8.88
CA ALA A 258 -9.05 -3.71 7.51
C ALA A 258 -7.68 -3.27 6.98
N ALA A 259 -6.91 -2.54 7.78
CA ALA A 259 -5.56 -2.11 7.42
C ALA A 259 -4.60 -3.30 7.25
N ALA A 260 -4.70 -4.31 8.12
CA ALA A 260 -3.93 -5.55 8.00
C ALA A 260 -4.31 -6.36 6.75
N LEU A 261 -5.60 -6.42 6.41
CA LEU A 261 -6.09 -7.10 5.21
C LEU A 261 -5.49 -6.49 3.94
N VAL A 262 -5.53 -5.14 3.79
CA VAL A 262 -4.96 -4.47 2.61
C VAL A 262 -3.43 -4.58 2.58
N THR A 263 -2.76 -4.57 3.74
CA THR A 263 -1.30 -4.76 3.83
C THR A 263 -0.93 -6.19 3.42
N ALA A 264 -1.58 -7.21 3.95
CA ALA A 264 -1.34 -8.61 3.62
C ALA A 264 -1.55 -8.88 2.12
N SER A 265 -2.65 -8.35 1.55
CA SER A 265 -2.94 -8.45 0.12
C SER A 265 -1.87 -7.78 -0.74
N SER A 266 -1.38 -6.60 -0.31
CA SER A 266 -0.35 -5.85 -1.02
C SER A 266 0.96 -6.64 -1.06
N VAL A 267 1.44 -7.06 0.11
CA VAL A 267 2.73 -7.78 0.23
C VAL A 267 2.69 -9.13 -0.47
N ALA A 268 1.55 -9.81 -0.49
CA ALA A 268 1.39 -11.11 -1.17
C ALA A 268 1.71 -11.06 -2.67
N VAL A 269 1.45 -9.95 -3.35
CA VAL A 269 1.65 -9.81 -4.81
C VAL A 269 2.82 -8.91 -5.19
N SER A 270 3.28 -8.03 -4.30
CA SER A 270 4.40 -7.12 -4.58
C SER A 270 5.69 -7.49 -3.86
N GLY A 271 5.67 -8.50 -2.97
CA GLY A 271 6.75 -8.68 -2.01
C GLY A 271 6.82 -7.53 -1.02
N MET A 272 7.96 -7.37 -0.34
CA MET A 272 8.09 -6.36 0.69
C MET A 272 8.37 -4.97 0.09
N VAL A 273 7.35 -4.11 0.09
CA VAL A 273 7.44 -2.70 -0.32
C VAL A 273 7.28 -1.82 0.92
N GLY A 274 8.40 -1.32 1.42
CA GLY A 274 8.42 -0.43 2.58
C GLY A 274 8.23 1.05 2.24
N TRP A 275 8.20 1.90 3.26
CA TRP A 275 8.18 3.37 3.22
C TRP A 275 6.89 4.02 2.71
N VAL A 276 6.15 3.42 1.77
CA VAL A 276 4.92 4.00 1.19
C VAL A 276 3.92 4.35 2.28
N GLY A 277 3.59 3.40 3.15
CA GLY A 277 2.63 3.60 4.24
C GLY A 277 3.13 4.55 5.36
N LEU A 278 4.42 4.86 5.41
CA LEU A 278 4.98 5.80 6.36
C LEU A 278 5.03 7.22 5.77
N VAL A 279 5.60 7.34 4.57
CA VAL A 279 5.92 8.63 3.94
C VAL A 279 4.68 9.31 3.35
N ILE A 280 3.86 8.56 2.62
CA ILE A 280 2.72 9.13 1.88
C ILE A 280 1.69 9.80 2.80
N PRO A 281 1.22 9.17 3.90
CA PRO A 281 0.28 9.85 4.80
C PRO A 281 0.89 11.10 5.44
N HIS A 282 2.20 11.10 5.69
CA HIS A 282 2.89 12.28 6.22
C HIS A 282 2.88 13.44 5.22
N LEU A 283 3.23 13.18 3.95
CA LEU A 283 3.14 14.17 2.88
C LEU A 283 1.72 14.72 2.71
N CYS A 284 0.72 13.84 2.71
CA CYS A 284 -0.69 14.24 2.61
C CYS A 284 -1.11 15.12 3.78
N ARG A 285 -0.61 14.83 5.01
CA ARG A 285 -0.89 15.66 6.19
C ARG A 285 -0.39 17.10 6.04
N MET A 286 0.74 17.29 5.36
CA MET A 286 1.25 18.63 5.03
C MET A 286 0.38 19.37 4.00
N LEU A 287 -0.35 18.65 3.15
CA LEU A 287 -1.17 19.23 2.07
C LEU A 287 -2.62 19.49 2.49
N VAL A 288 -3.24 18.52 3.17
CA VAL A 288 -4.69 18.52 3.51
C VAL A 288 -4.96 18.50 5.02
N GLY A 289 -3.93 18.67 5.86
CA GLY A 289 -4.09 18.67 7.32
C GLY A 289 -4.30 17.28 7.92
N CYS A 290 -4.78 17.27 9.17
CA CYS A 290 -4.88 16.04 9.99
C CYS A 290 -6.28 15.43 10.00
N ASP A 291 -7.28 16.02 9.33
CA ASP A 291 -8.64 15.46 9.25
C ASP A 291 -8.64 14.20 8.35
N TYR A 292 -8.86 13.03 8.95
CA TYR A 292 -8.87 11.75 8.24
C TYR A 292 -9.95 11.63 7.16
N ARG A 293 -10.99 12.48 7.20
CA ARG A 293 -12.00 12.56 6.13
C ARG A 293 -11.40 13.02 4.80
N LYS A 294 -10.32 13.82 4.87
CA LYS A 294 -9.55 14.34 3.73
C LYS A 294 -8.20 13.62 3.58
N LEU A 295 -7.52 13.35 4.70
CA LEU A 295 -6.20 12.73 4.74
C LEU A 295 -6.21 11.32 4.14
N LEU A 296 -7.22 10.50 4.46
CA LEU A 296 -7.27 9.12 3.97
C LEU A 296 -7.44 9.05 2.44
N PRO A 297 -8.44 9.71 1.81
CA PRO A 297 -8.55 9.71 0.34
C PRO A 297 -7.36 10.37 -0.35
N ALA A 298 -6.79 11.44 0.20
CA ALA A 298 -5.56 12.02 -0.34
C ALA A 298 -4.39 11.03 -0.31
N SER A 299 -4.24 10.28 0.80
CA SER A 299 -3.20 9.25 0.94
C SER A 299 -3.39 8.11 -0.05
N MET A 300 -4.63 7.67 -0.29
CA MET A 300 -4.94 6.62 -1.27
C MET A 300 -4.53 7.04 -2.69
N LEU A 301 -4.92 8.26 -3.11
CA LEU A 301 -4.59 8.80 -4.44
C LEU A 301 -3.09 9.02 -4.61
N MET A 302 -2.46 9.66 -3.63
CA MET A 302 -1.01 9.93 -3.69
C MET A 302 -0.21 8.63 -3.63
N GLY A 303 -0.61 7.64 -2.81
CA GLY A 303 0.05 6.34 -2.71
C GLY A 303 0.00 5.56 -4.03
N ALA A 304 -1.17 5.54 -4.69
CA ALA A 304 -1.32 4.94 -6.00
C ALA A 304 -0.41 5.61 -7.04
N SER A 305 -0.42 6.95 -7.10
CA SER A 305 0.43 7.72 -8.01
C SER A 305 1.92 7.49 -7.75
N PHE A 306 2.32 7.51 -6.49
CA PHE A 306 3.71 7.33 -6.08
C PHE A 306 4.26 5.96 -6.48
N LEU A 307 3.53 4.89 -6.14
CA LEU A 307 4.03 3.54 -6.42
C LEU A 307 4.05 3.26 -7.92
N LEU A 308 3.08 3.78 -8.68
CA LEU A 308 3.11 3.67 -10.14
C LEU A 308 4.30 4.40 -10.76
N LEU A 309 4.62 5.62 -10.28
CA LEU A 309 5.83 6.35 -10.71
C LEU A 309 7.11 5.58 -10.36
N VAL A 310 7.20 5.01 -9.17
CA VAL A 310 8.36 4.20 -8.76
C VAL A 310 8.48 2.95 -9.64
N ASP A 311 7.37 2.31 -9.99
CA ASP A 311 7.36 1.17 -10.91
C ASP A 311 7.78 1.56 -12.33
N ASP A 312 7.35 2.73 -12.83
CA ASP A 312 7.80 3.25 -14.12
C ASP A 312 9.32 3.48 -14.13
N ILE A 313 9.87 4.05 -13.06
CA ILE A 313 11.31 4.22 -12.90
C ILE A 313 12.02 2.87 -12.86
N ALA A 314 11.48 1.92 -12.08
CA ALA A 314 12.04 0.57 -11.91
C ALA A 314 12.26 -0.16 -13.24
N ARG A 315 11.31 -0.01 -14.18
CA ARG A 315 11.33 -0.70 -15.49
C ARG A 315 12.07 0.05 -16.60
N LEU A 316 12.28 1.37 -16.45
CA LEU A 316 12.83 2.20 -17.53
C LEU A 316 14.31 2.55 -17.36
N VAL A 317 14.79 2.68 -16.10
CA VAL A 317 16.13 3.24 -15.80
C VAL A 317 17.25 2.24 -16.08
N ALA A 318 17.03 0.93 -15.90
CA ALA A 318 18.06 -0.07 -16.05
C ALA A 318 17.66 -1.19 -17.03
N THR A 319 18.66 -1.88 -17.56
CA THR A 319 18.47 -3.06 -18.43
C THR A 319 17.82 -4.22 -17.69
N SER A 320 18.25 -4.47 -16.44
CA SER A 320 17.59 -5.33 -15.48
C SER A 320 16.65 -4.49 -14.61
N GLU A 321 15.43 -4.95 -14.39
CA GLU A 321 14.46 -4.23 -13.57
C GLU A 321 14.94 -4.12 -12.11
N ILE A 322 14.86 -2.91 -11.56
CA ILE A 322 15.25 -2.66 -10.18
C ILE A 322 14.07 -3.05 -9.27
N PRO A 323 14.26 -3.85 -8.21
CA PRO A 323 13.20 -4.12 -7.24
C PRO A 323 12.61 -2.83 -6.64
N ILE A 324 11.28 -2.76 -6.59
CA ILE A 324 10.55 -1.56 -6.15
C ILE A 324 10.88 -1.21 -4.70
N GLY A 325 11.08 -2.22 -3.84
CA GLY A 325 11.44 -2.02 -2.44
C GLY A 325 12.77 -1.27 -2.27
N ILE A 326 13.72 -1.47 -3.17
CA ILE A 326 14.99 -0.71 -3.17
C ILE A 326 14.72 0.77 -3.49
N LEU A 327 13.94 1.05 -4.54
CA LEU A 327 13.64 2.43 -4.95
C LEU A 327 12.81 3.17 -3.89
N THR A 328 11.82 2.51 -3.30
CA THR A 328 11.04 3.13 -2.22
C THR A 328 11.88 3.43 -0.99
N ALA A 329 12.89 2.59 -0.68
CA ALA A 329 13.83 2.85 0.41
C ALA A 329 14.76 4.04 0.10
N PHE A 330 15.27 4.15 -1.12
CA PHE A 330 16.12 5.28 -1.55
C PHE A 330 15.38 6.63 -1.53
N VAL A 331 14.08 6.62 -1.76
CA VAL A 331 13.26 7.84 -1.65
C VAL A 331 12.81 8.08 -0.22
N GLY A 332 12.33 7.03 0.46
CA GLY A 332 11.68 7.14 1.75
C GLY A 332 12.64 7.48 2.89
N ALA A 333 13.79 6.81 2.99
CA ALA A 333 14.72 6.99 4.09
C ALA A 333 15.35 8.40 4.11
N PRO A 334 15.88 8.97 3.01
CA PRO A 334 16.40 10.33 3.00
C PRO A 334 15.31 11.38 3.25
N PHE A 335 14.11 11.18 2.70
CA PHE A 335 13.00 12.07 2.95
C PHE A 335 12.63 12.11 4.44
N PHE A 336 12.59 10.97 5.10
CA PHE A 336 12.28 10.87 6.51
C PHE A 336 13.38 11.49 7.39
N LEU A 337 14.65 11.29 7.02
CA LEU A 337 15.78 11.95 7.70
C LEU A 337 15.68 13.48 7.59
N TYR A 338 15.33 13.99 6.40
CA TYR A 338 15.09 15.42 6.19
C TYR A 338 13.96 15.95 7.08
N LEU A 339 12.85 15.21 7.23
CA LEU A 339 11.76 15.62 8.10
C LEU A 339 12.19 15.73 9.56
N ILE A 340 12.84 14.71 10.11
CA ILE A 340 13.31 14.70 11.50
C ILE A 340 14.26 15.86 11.77
N THR A 341 15.13 16.19 10.82
CA THR A 341 16.09 17.30 10.98
C THR A 341 15.44 18.67 10.91
N ARG A 342 14.32 18.80 10.18
CA ARG A 342 13.59 20.05 10.02
C ARG A 342 12.66 20.37 11.20
N GLU A 343 12.05 19.36 11.84
CA GLU A 343 11.15 19.53 12.99
C GLU A 343 11.85 20.09 14.26
N ARG A 344 13.17 20.14 14.30
CA ARG A 344 13.91 20.78 15.41
C ARG A 344 13.81 22.31 15.48
N LYS A 345 12.99 22.94 14.63
CA LYS A 345 12.81 24.42 14.60
C LYS A 345 11.40 24.89 15.00
N ILE A 346 10.63 24.04 15.70
CA ILE A 346 9.33 24.44 16.26
C ILE A 346 9.38 24.31 17.79
#